data_802deb6778a5a840c6e7ffc363653d1a
#
_entry.id   802deb6778a5a840c6e7ffc363653d1a
#
_cell.length_a   1.000
_cell.length_b   1.000
_cell.length_c   1.000
_cell.angle_alpha   90.00
_cell.angle_beta   90.00
_cell.angle_gamma   90.00
#
_symmetry.space_group_name_H-M   'P 1'
#
loop_
_entity.id
_entity.type
_entity.pdbx_description
1 polymer ?
#
loop_
_entity_poly.entity_id
_entity_poly.type
_entity_poly.pdbx_seq_one_letter_code
_entity_poly.pdbx_strand_id
1 'polypeptide(L)'
;MEKNLKHIAIIGGGIMGISSALYLIRRGCKVTIIEKEPNGEPASYGNASWLSSSSITPVLMPGAIFKIPKMLFSRDGPLFLNFPEVLRILPWLLKYLSYSSEVKVNYISDHLAPLLSNSFEEHKKLAEGTDALKWIVNSPFLFIYKNREDYIRETLTWNIRKKHGFKPIEIGKDELSALVPGLSEEYTFAIKINNQGYISNSKKYLNDLIEGFKKLGGKIIEDEVVDISSDQKTIIIKGKKEEMFSDSVVIAAGVFSDKLSKKFGANVPLQSERGYHLELRETNIKLNYPLMNSSLKLAITPRPNGIRFAGLVEFGSLYSEPNKNAFDLLMRNAKSMFSGITYQEKKEWSGHRPATIDSLPLIGKSSKDEKVFFAYGHHHIGLTAGPKTGELVSKCILSDNDQIDLNHYKPDRF
;
A
#
# COMPACT_ATOMS: atom_id res chain seq x y z
N MET A 1 27.10 30.82 -13.22
CA MET A 1 26.03 30.96 -12.25
C MET A 1 25.54 29.56 -11.91
N GLU A 2 25.88 29.02 -10.75
CA GLU A 2 25.22 27.81 -10.22
C GLU A 2 23.71 28.13 -10.08
N LYS A 3 22.89 27.42 -10.84
CA LYS A 3 21.44 27.46 -10.60
C LYS A 3 21.23 27.05 -9.15
N ASN A 4 20.69 27.96 -8.36
CA ASN A 4 20.30 27.66 -6.97
C ASN A 4 19.18 26.61 -7.02
N LEU A 5 19.57 25.32 -6.99
CA LEU A 5 18.66 24.20 -7.13
C LEU A 5 17.80 24.11 -5.87
N LYS A 6 16.47 24.09 -6.02
CA LYS A 6 15.56 23.93 -4.88
C LYS A 6 15.88 22.65 -4.11
N HIS A 7 16.21 22.75 -2.83
CA HIS A 7 16.52 21.63 -1.95
C HIS A 7 15.25 21.11 -1.28
N ILE A 8 14.91 19.85 -1.52
CA ILE A 8 13.75 19.20 -0.97
C ILE A 8 14.19 18.08 -0.03
N ALA A 9 13.74 18.16 1.22
CA ALA A 9 13.87 17.04 2.16
C ALA A 9 12.63 16.13 2.11
N ILE A 10 12.84 14.83 2.22
CA ILE A 10 11.77 13.83 2.23
C ILE A 10 11.94 12.98 3.48
N ILE A 11 10.91 12.93 4.33
CA ILE A 11 10.93 12.16 5.56
C ILE A 11 10.26 10.82 5.32
N GLY A 12 11.06 9.76 5.34
CA GLY A 12 10.68 8.38 5.05
C GLY A 12 11.14 7.90 3.67
N GLY A 13 11.87 6.79 3.65
CA GLY A 13 12.43 6.13 2.46
C GLY A 13 11.56 4.99 1.89
N GLY A 14 10.31 4.88 2.31
CA GLY A 14 9.35 3.94 1.72
C GLY A 14 8.97 4.30 0.29
N ILE A 15 8.04 3.53 -0.31
CA ILE A 15 7.65 3.72 -1.72
C ILE A 15 7.17 5.16 -2.01
N MET A 16 6.49 5.83 -1.08
CA MET A 16 6.04 7.21 -1.25
C MET A 16 7.22 8.17 -1.33
N GLY A 17 8.16 8.02 -0.41
CA GLY A 17 9.35 8.87 -0.35
C GLY A 17 10.26 8.67 -1.55
N ILE A 18 10.60 7.43 -1.90
CA ILE A 18 11.49 7.14 -3.03
C ILE A 18 10.85 7.53 -4.38
N SER A 19 9.52 7.36 -4.55
CA SER A 19 8.83 7.82 -5.75
C SER A 19 8.89 9.35 -5.87
N SER A 20 8.56 10.07 -4.80
CA SER A 20 8.64 11.54 -4.77
C SER A 20 10.08 12.01 -5.05
N ALA A 21 11.08 11.35 -4.47
CA ALA A 21 12.49 11.67 -4.65
C ALA A 21 12.94 11.51 -6.09
N LEU A 22 12.59 10.39 -6.73
CA LEU A 22 12.96 10.11 -8.11
C LEU A 22 12.33 11.11 -9.10
N TYR A 23 11.05 11.45 -8.92
CA TYR A 23 10.40 12.46 -9.75
C TYR A 23 11.03 13.85 -9.57
N LEU A 24 11.33 14.26 -8.33
CA LEU A 24 11.93 15.56 -8.04
C LEU A 24 13.37 15.69 -8.56
N ILE A 25 14.21 14.67 -8.33
CA ILE A 25 15.62 14.72 -8.77
C ILE A 25 15.74 14.71 -10.28
N ARG A 26 14.89 13.93 -11.00
CA ARG A 26 14.81 13.94 -12.46
C ARG A 26 14.37 15.29 -13.04
N ARG A 27 13.73 16.12 -12.22
CA ARG A 27 13.30 17.48 -12.56
C ARG A 27 14.28 18.57 -12.09
N GLY A 28 15.48 18.16 -11.68
CA GLY A 28 16.59 19.06 -11.35
C GLY A 28 16.54 19.62 -9.93
N CYS A 29 15.79 19.04 -9.00
CA CYS A 29 15.85 19.40 -7.59
C CYS A 29 17.05 18.73 -6.91
N LYS A 30 17.63 19.38 -5.89
CA LYS A 30 18.48 18.71 -4.91
C LYS A 30 17.57 17.99 -3.92
N VAL A 31 17.74 16.68 -3.72
CA VAL A 31 16.84 15.88 -2.88
C VAL A 31 17.63 15.10 -1.82
N THR A 32 17.14 15.18 -0.58
CA THR A 32 17.67 14.40 0.55
C THR A 32 16.53 13.61 1.20
N ILE A 33 16.64 12.28 1.25
CA ILE A 33 15.74 11.41 2.02
C ILE A 33 16.32 11.24 3.42
N ILE A 34 15.48 11.37 4.44
CA ILE A 34 15.81 11.09 5.83
C ILE A 34 15.01 9.86 6.24
N GLU A 35 15.70 8.76 6.53
CA GLU A 35 15.07 7.48 6.88
C GLU A 35 15.69 6.90 8.15
N LYS A 36 14.85 6.54 9.12
CA LYS A 36 15.31 6.02 10.40
C LYS A 36 15.96 4.64 10.32
N GLU A 37 15.51 3.82 9.38
CA GLU A 37 15.96 2.43 9.20
C GLU A 37 16.13 2.10 7.70
N PRO A 38 17.18 2.60 7.03
CA PRO A 38 17.36 2.42 5.58
C PRO A 38 17.44 0.95 5.14
N ASN A 39 17.92 0.08 6.01
CA ASN A 39 18.02 -1.36 5.77
C ASN A 39 16.84 -2.17 6.34
N GLY A 40 15.83 -1.49 6.88
CA GLY A 40 14.65 -2.12 7.49
C GLY A 40 13.74 -2.81 6.47
N GLU A 41 12.68 -3.42 6.98
CA GLU A 41 11.65 -4.05 6.16
C GLU A 41 10.32 -3.29 6.32
N PRO A 42 10.18 -2.09 5.73
CA PRO A 42 9.00 -1.25 5.87
C PRO A 42 7.75 -1.88 5.25
N ALA A 43 6.58 -1.27 5.46
CA ALA A 43 5.32 -1.71 4.85
C ALA A 43 5.39 -1.83 3.31
N SER A 44 6.25 -1.03 2.67
CA SER A 44 6.51 -1.09 1.23
C SER A 44 7.20 -2.39 0.79
N TYR A 45 7.94 -3.04 1.67
CA TYR A 45 8.55 -4.35 1.43
C TYR A 45 7.56 -5.50 1.65
N GLY A 46 6.81 -5.45 2.75
CA GLY A 46 6.04 -6.60 3.25
C GLY A 46 4.61 -6.71 2.73
N ASN A 47 4.18 -5.83 1.84
CA ASN A 47 2.85 -5.90 1.22
C ASN A 47 2.70 -7.11 0.28
N ALA A 48 1.52 -7.23 -0.34
CA ALA A 48 1.24 -8.28 -1.32
C ALA A 48 2.05 -8.16 -2.62
N SER A 49 2.80 -7.09 -2.83
CA SER A 49 3.57 -6.79 -4.06
C SER A 49 2.74 -6.61 -5.33
N TRP A 50 1.48 -6.32 -5.18
CA TRP A 50 0.56 -6.14 -6.30
C TRP A 50 0.60 -4.73 -6.87
N LEU A 51 0.55 -4.64 -8.19
CA LEU A 51 0.31 -3.42 -8.96
C LEU A 51 -1.12 -3.52 -9.50
N SER A 52 -2.07 -3.35 -8.59
CA SER A 52 -3.48 -3.63 -8.83
C SER A 52 -4.26 -2.36 -9.14
N SER A 53 -4.35 -2.00 -10.41
CA SER A 53 -5.24 -0.91 -10.85
C SER A 53 -6.70 -1.17 -10.45
N SER A 54 -7.11 -2.43 -10.26
CA SER A 54 -8.46 -2.83 -9.89
C SER A 54 -8.77 -2.76 -8.38
N SER A 55 -7.80 -2.40 -7.53
CA SER A 55 -7.99 -2.26 -6.08
C SER A 55 -8.62 -0.91 -5.68
N ILE A 56 -9.60 -0.46 -6.45
CA ILE A 56 -10.27 0.84 -6.29
C ILE A 56 -11.34 0.86 -5.20
N THR A 57 -11.74 -0.30 -4.66
CA THR A 57 -12.76 -0.37 -3.62
C THR A 57 -12.11 -0.33 -2.23
N PRO A 58 -12.71 0.39 -1.24
CA PRO A 58 -12.20 0.38 0.12
C PRO A 58 -12.34 -1.01 0.77
N VAL A 59 -11.64 -1.24 1.86
CA VAL A 59 -11.70 -2.52 2.60
C VAL A 59 -13.09 -2.73 3.21
N LEU A 60 -13.69 -1.67 3.74
CA LEU A 60 -15.03 -1.71 4.30
C LEU A 60 -16.09 -1.46 3.22
N MET A 61 -16.81 -2.53 2.90
CA MET A 61 -17.96 -2.50 1.99
C MET A 61 -19.28 -2.42 2.76
N PRO A 62 -20.39 -2.02 2.12
CA PRO A 62 -21.71 -2.02 2.74
C PRO A 62 -22.02 -3.37 3.40
N GLY A 63 -22.60 -3.31 4.60
CA GLY A 63 -22.90 -4.52 5.40
C GLY A 63 -21.70 -5.10 6.15
N ALA A 64 -20.52 -4.50 6.10
CA ALA A 64 -19.33 -4.98 6.82
C ALA A 64 -19.60 -5.08 8.34
N ILE A 65 -20.35 -4.17 8.93
CA ILE A 65 -20.67 -4.15 10.36
C ILE A 65 -21.30 -5.47 10.83
N PHE A 66 -22.16 -6.08 10.01
CA PHE A 66 -22.80 -7.37 10.34
C PHE A 66 -21.84 -8.57 10.23
N LYS A 67 -20.73 -8.40 9.52
CA LYS A 67 -19.71 -9.45 9.33
C LYS A 67 -18.61 -9.38 10.39
N ILE A 68 -18.41 -8.24 11.04
CA ILE A 68 -17.35 -8.03 12.04
C ILE A 68 -17.40 -9.06 13.18
N PRO A 69 -18.53 -9.36 13.81
CA PRO A 69 -18.56 -10.37 14.88
C PRO A 69 -18.05 -11.73 14.40
N LYS A 70 -18.48 -12.17 13.21
CA LYS A 70 -17.99 -13.42 12.63
C LYS A 70 -16.49 -13.38 12.35
N MET A 71 -15.97 -12.25 11.86
CA MET A 71 -14.54 -12.08 11.56
C MET A 71 -13.67 -12.09 12.82
N LEU A 72 -14.21 -11.64 13.97
CA LEU A 72 -13.50 -11.57 15.25
C LEU A 72 -13.53 -12.89 16.02
N PHE A 73 -14.70 -13.54 16.05
CA PHE A 73 -14.92 -14.73 16.88
C PHE A 73 -14.74 -16.05 16.13
N SER A 74 -14.53 -16.02 14.82
CA SER A 74 -14.18 -17.21 14.07
C SER A 74 -12.71 -17.55 14.25
N ARG A 75 -12.40 -18.83 14.44
CA ARG A 75 -11.02 -19.35 14.49
C ARG A 75 -10.20 -18.99 13.23
N ASP A 76 -10.89 -18.84 12.10
CA ASP A 76 -10.31 -18.53 10.81
C ASP A 76 -10.65 -17.10 10.34
N GLY A 77 -11.08 -16.24 11.28
CA GLY A 77 -11.38 -14.85 11.00
C GLY A 77 -10.12 -14.04 10.68
N PRO A 78 -10.15 -13.21 9.63
CA PRO A 78 -8.99 -12.43 9.19
C PRO A 78 -8.71 -11.18 10.03
N LEU A 79 -9.53 -10.89 11.04
CA LEU A 79 -9.47 -9.69 11.87
C LEU A 79 -9.05 -10.02 13.29
N PHE A 80 -8.00 -9.37 13.75
CA PHE A 80 -7.48 -9.47 15.11
C PHE A 80 -7.65 -8.15 15.84
N LEU A 81 -8.08 -8.21 17.10
CA LEU A 81 -8.18 -7.05 17.97
C LEU A 81 -7.42 -7.31 19.27
N ASN A 82 -6.62 -6.34 19.66
CA ASN A 82 -6.08 -6.30 21.02
C ASN A 82 -7.11 -5.58 21.91
N PHE A 83 -7.81 -6.32 22.77
CA PHE A 83 -8.94 -5.81 23.55
C PHE A 83 -8.65 -4.53 24.36
N PRO A 84 -7.52 -4.37 25.06
CA PRO A 84 -7.20 -3.12 25.73
C PRO A 84 -7.11 -1.92 24.78
N GLU A 85 -6.62 -2.13 23.54
CA GLU A 85 -6.47 -1.07 22.55
C GLU A 85 -7.79 -0.74 21.85
N VAL A 86 -8.75 -1.68 21.79
CA VAL A 86 -10.04 -1.47 21.13
C VAL A 86 -10.79 -0.29 21.70
N LEU A 87 -10.81 -0.13 23.03
CA LEU A 87 -11.49 0.99 23.67
C LEU A 87 -10.87 2.33 23.26
N ARG A 88 -9.55 2.38 23.10
CA ARG A 88 -8.83 3.58 22.67
C ARG A 88 -9.14 3.95 21.24
N ILE A 89 -9.23 2.97 20.32
CA ILE A 89 -9.47 3.20 18.91
C ILE A 89 -10.95 3.19 18.52
N LEU A 90 -11.85 2.90 19.46
CA LEU A 90 -13.29 2.80 19.20
C LEU A 90 -13.88 4.04 18.50
N PRO A 91 -13.54 5.30 18.89
CA PRO A 91 -14.04 6.47 18.18
C PRO A 91 -13.58 6.49 16.71
N TRP A 92 -12.36 6.06 16.44
CA TRP A 92 -11.84 5.93 15.08
C TRP A 92 -12.57 4.83 14.32
N LEU A 93 -12.77 3.65 14.92
CA LEU A 93 -13.49 2.53 14.29
C LEU A 93 -14.93 2.90 13.93
N LEU A 94 -15.63 3.63 14.80
CA LEU A 94 -17.00 4.09 14.52
C LEU A 94 -17.04 5.05 13.34
N LYS A 95 -16.09 6.01 13.28
CA LYS A 95 -15.95 6.90 12.12
C LYS A 95 -15.60 6.10 10.86
N TYR A 96 -14.64 5.17 10.93
CA TYR A 96 -14.26 4.33 9.80
C TYR A 96 -15.45 3.52 9.27
N LEU A 97 -16.23 2.89 10.16
CA LEU A 97 -17.45 2.17 9.80
C LEU A 97 -18.50 3.08 9.13
N SER A 98 -18.59 4.35 9.52
CA SER A 98 -19.53 5.29 8.89
C SER A 98 -19.22 5.56 7.41
N TYR A 99 -18.03 5.19 6.92
CA TYR A 99 -17.65 5.28 5.51
C TYR A 99 -17.99 4.03 4.69
N SER A 100 -18.67 3.03 5.27
CA SER A 100 -19.06 1.81 4.57
C SER A 100 -20.42 1.87 3.87
N SER A 101 -21.07 3.03 3.76
CA SER A 101 -22.32 3.17 2.98
C SER A 101 -22.00 3.12 1.47
N GLU A 102 -22.97 2.64 0.66
CA GLU A 102 -22.77 2.52 -0.79
C GLU A 102 -22.39 3.86 -1.45
N VAL A 103 -23.01 4.96 -1.02
CA VAL A 103 -22.69 6.31 -1.52
C VAL A 103 -21.23 6.66 -1.24
N LYS A 104 -20.76 6.45 0.00
CA LYS A 104 -19.38 6.74 0.39
C LYS A 104 -18.38 5.80 -0.28
N VAL A 105 -18.73 4.52 -0.42
CA VAL A 105 -17.88 3.55 -1.13
C VAL A 105 -17.71 3.93 -2.60
N ASN A 106 -18.77 4.35 -3.28
CA ASN A 106 -18.68 4.86 -4.66
C ASN A 106 -17.80 6.11 -4.73
N TYR A 107 -18.03 7.09 -3.83
CA TYR A 107 -17.21 8.30 -3.73
C TYR A 107 -15.72 7.96 -3.55
N ILE A 108 -15.38 7.07 -2.60
CA ILE A 108 -14.00 6.64 -2.36
C ILE A 108 -13.42 5.98 -3.61
N SER A 109 -14.19 5.09 -4.25
CA SER A 109 -13.74 4.39 -5.46
C SER A 109 -13.50 5.32 -6.63
N ASP A 110 -14.36 6.33 -6.82
CA ASP A 110 -14.20 7.34 -7.87
C ASP A 110 -12.90 8.16 -7.68
N HIS A 111 -12.45 8.34 -6.42
CA HIS A 111 -11.20 9.07 -6.12
C HIS A 111 -9.98 8.15 -5.97
N LEU A 112 -10.14 6.86 -5.67
CA LEU A 112 -9.02 5.92 -5.74
C LEU A 112 -8.65 5.55 -7.19
N ALA A 113 -9.63 5.47 -8.09
CA ALA A 113 -9.41 5.04 -9.46
C ALA A 113 -8.34 5.88 -10.21
N PRO A 114 -8.30 7.22 -10.15
CA PRO A 114 -7.26 8.00 -10.81
C PRO A 114 -5.85 7.75 -10.25
N LEU A 115 -5.72 7.47 -8.94
CA LEU A 115 -4.44 7.19 -8.30
C LEU A 115 -3.89 5.80 -8.66
N LEU A 116 -4.79 4.86 -8.97
CA LEU A 116 -4.44 3.46 -9.23
C LEU A 116 -4.42 3.12 -10.73
N SER A 117 -4.97 3.99 -11.58
CA SER A 117 -5.02 3.76 -13.01
C SER A 117 -3.62 3.51 -13.58
N ASN A 118 -3.52 2.51 -14.46
CA ASN A 118 -2.27 2.17 -15.15
C ASN A 118 -1.06 1.91 -14.23
N SER A 119 -1.30 1.43 -13.00
CA SER A 119 -0.25 1.26 -11.99
C SER A 119 0.96 0.47 -12.50
N PHE A 120 0.76 -0.51 -13.36
CA PHE A 120 1.85 -1.26 -13.99
C PHE A 120 2.76 -0.35 -14.82
N GLU A 121 2.20 0.48 -15.71
CA GLU A 121 2.99 1.41 -16.54
C GLU A 121 3.58 2.55 -15.70
N GLU A 122 2.88 3.03 -14.68
CA GLU A 122 3.42 4.04 -13.76
C GLU A 122 4.64 3.53 -12.99
N HIS A 123 4.65 2.25 -12.60
CA HIS A 123 5.82 1.63 -11.98
C HIS A 123 6.99 1.46 -12.96
N LYS A 124 6.71 1.12 -14.24
CA LYS A 124 7.75 1.07 -15.28
C LYS A 124 8.38 2.44 -15.50
N LYS A 125 7.56 3.49 -15.61
CA LYS A 125 8.00 4.88 -15.73
C LYS A 125 8.85 5.32 -14.52
N LEU A 126 8.44 4.97 -13.30
CA LEU A 126 9.23 5.23 -12.10
C LEU A 126 10.59 4.52 -12.15
N ALA A 127 10.60 3.25 -12.58
CA ALA A 127 11.81 2.42 -12.61
C ALA A 127 12.73 2.71 -13.81
N GLU A 128 12.33 3.54 -14.75
CA GLU A 128 13.12 3.89 -15.92
C GLU A 128 14.49 4.46 -15.51
N GLY A 129 15.57 3.99 -16.17
CA GLY A 129 16.95 4.36 -15.84
C GLY A 129 17.47 3.76 -14.52
N THR A 130 16.75 2.80 -13.90
CA THR A 130 17.19 2.06 -12.72
C THR A 130 17.19 0.56 -12.99
N ASP A 131 17.87 -0.21 -12.14
CA ASP A 131 17.86 -1.68 -12.20
C ASP A 131 16.52 -2.28 -11.69
N ALA A 132 15.61 -1.45 -11.19
CA ALA A 132 14.34 -1.88 -10.60
C ALA A 132 13.35 -2.47 -11.64
N LEU A 133 13.47 -2.06 -12.90
CA LEU A 133 12.57 -2.47 -13.99
C LEU A 133 12.42 -3.99 -14.13
N LYS A 134 13.49 -4.75 -13.89
CA LYS A 134 13.52 -6.23 -14.00
C LYS A 134 12.61 -6.94 -12.99
N TRP A 135 12.19 -6.26 -11.93
CA TRP A 135 11.33 -6.85 -10.90
C TRP A 135 9.83 -6.66 -11.18
N ILE A 136 9.48 -5.87 -12.19
CA ILE A 136 8.09 -5.57 -12.56
C ILE A 136 7.61 -6.62 -13.55
N VAL A 137 6.55 -7.35 -13.18
CA VAL A 137 5.99 -8.42 -13.99
C VAL A 137 4.57 -8.05 -14.42
N ASN A 138 4.30 -8.09 -15.73
CA ASN A 138 2.95 -7.97 -16.25
C ASN A 138 2.22 -9.30 -16.04
N SER A 139 1.04 -9.26 -15.46
CA SER A 139 0.25 -10.46 -15.18
C SER A 139 -1.22 -10.12 -15.00
N PRO A 140 -2.15 -10.91 -15.52
CA PRO A 140 -3.52 -10.84 -15.05
C PRO A 140 -3.62 -11.26 -13.59
N PHE A 141 -4.69 -10.84 -12.91
CA PHE A 141 -5.05 -11.32 -11.58
C PHE A 141 -6.24 -12.26 -11.65
N LEU A 142 -6.22 -13.28 -10.80
CA LEU A 142 -7.32 -14.23 -10.65
C LEU A 142 -7.97 -14.05 -9.28
N PHE A 143 -9.24 -13.66 -9.26
CA PHE A 143 -10.06 -13.63 -8.04
C PHE A 143 -10.77 -14.99 -7.95
N ILE A 144 -10.36 -15.83 -7.01
CA ILE A 144 -10.85 -17.20 -6.89
C ILE A 144 -11.99 -17.32 -5.90
N TYR A 145 -12.96 -18.15 -6.23
CA TYR A 145 -14.18 -18.42 -5.47
C TYR A 145 -14.45 -19.92 -5.39
N LYS A 146 -15.14 -20.34 -4.33
CA LYS A 146 -15.58 -21.73 -4.24
C LYS A 146 -16.60 -22.08 -5.34
N ASN A 147 -17.48 -21.14 -5.65
CA ASN A 147 -18.50 -21.29 -6.69
C ASN A 147 -18.89 -19.92 -7.28
N ARG A 148 -19.73 -19.92 -8.30
CA ARG A 148 -20.19 -18.70 -8.97
C ARG A 148 -21.11 -17.84 -8.06
N GLU A 149 -21.84 -18.46 -7.13
CA GLU A 149 -22.72 -17.77 -6.19
C GLU A 149 -21.91 -16.85 -5.25
N ASP A 150 -20.72 -17.26 -4.81
CA ASP A 150 -19.84 -16.42 -3.99
C ASP A 150 -19.37 -15.18 -4.75
N TYR A 151 -19.11 -15.30 -6.07
CA TYR A 151 -18.83 -14.13 -6.92
C TYR A 151 -20.05 -13.19 -7.00
N ILE A 152 -21.25 -13.73 -7.18
CA ILE A 152 -22.50 -12.96 -7.27
C ILE A 152 -22.73 -12.16 -5.98
N ARG A 153 -22.36 -12.69 -4.81
CA ARG A 153 -22.43 -11.96 -3.53
C ARG A 153 -21.55 -10.72 -3.46
N GLU A 154 -20.55 -10.61 -4.34
CA GLU A 154 -19.68 -9.43 -4.46
C GLU A 154 -20.11 -8.48 -5.61
N THR A 155 -21.35 -8.57 -6.08
CA THR A 155 -21.88 -7.82 -7.25
C THR A 155 -21.60 -6.32 -7.14
N LEU A 156 -21.78 -5.69 -5.98
CA LEU A 156 -21.50 -4.25 -5.81
C LEU A 156 -20.02 -3.94 -6.12
N THR A 157 -19.08 -4.70 -5.56
CA THR A 157 -17.64 -4.55 -5.81
C THR A 157 -17.31 -4.67 -7.31
N TRP A 158 -17.93 -5.65 -7.98
CA TRP A 158 -17.70 -5.88 -9.39
C TRP A 158 -18.35 -4.83 -10.28
N ASN A 159 -19.52 -4.32 -9.91
CA ASN A 159 -20.18 -3.21 -10.61
C ASN A 159 -19.35 -1.92 -10.53
N ILE A 160 -18.77 -1.62 -9.37
CA ILE A 160 -17.85 -0.49 -9.22
C ILE A 160 -16.64 -0.66 -10.16
N ARG A 161 -16.00 -1.84 -10.19
CA ARG A 161 -14.89 -2.12 -11.12
C ARG A 161 -15.30 -1.96 -12.57
N LYS A 162 -16.47 -2.51 -12.97
CA LYS A 162 -17.02 -2.36 -14.33
C LYS A 162 -17.26 -0.90 -14.70
N LYS A 163 -17.82 -0.09 -13.77
CA LYS A 163 -18.01 1.35 -13.95
C LYS A 163 -16.70 2.06 -14.29
N HIS A 164 -15.59 1.61 -13.70
CA HIS A 164 -14.24 2.15 -13.95
C HIS A 164 -13.49 1.45 -15.10
N GLY A 165 -14.21 0.75 -15.97
CA GLY A 165 -13.66 0.19 -17.21
C GLY A 165 -12.99 -1.18 -17.09
N PHE A 166 -12.99 -1.81 -15.92
CA PHE A 166 -12.46 -3.16 -15.76
C PHE A 166 -13.41 -4.18 -16.38
N LYS A 167 -12.84 -5.11 -17.16
CA LYS A 167 -13.59 -6.15 -17.87
C LYS A 167 -13.30 -7.50 -17.21
N PRO A 168 -14.15 -7.96 -16.27
CA PRO A 168 -14.01 -9.27 -15.64
C PRO A 168 -14.30 -10.38 -16.66
N ILE A 169 -13.45 -11.41 -16.68
CA ILE A 169 -13.59 -12.61 -17.48
C ILE A 169 -13.87 -13.76 -16.54
N GLU A 170 -14.99 -14.44 -16.72
CA GLU A 170 -15.36 -15.62 -15.92
C GLU A 170 -14.53 -16.83 -16.35
N ILE A 171 -13.97 -17.55 -15.38
CA ILE A 171 -13.15 -18.75 -15.53
C ILE A 171 -13.85 -19.90 -14.80
N GLY A 172 -14.16 -20.96 -15.53
CA GLY A 172 -14.75 -22.18 -14.97
C GLY A 172 -13.70 -23.12 -14.34
N LYS A 173 -14.20 -24.25 -13.76
CA LYS A 173 -13.37 -25.19 -12.99
C LYS A 173 -12.18 -25.73 -13.78
N ASP A 174 -12.42 -26.21 -15.01
CA ASP A 174 -11.37 -26.89 -15.80
C ASP A 174 -10.25 -25.92 -16.19
N GLU A 175 -10.61 -24.72 -16.64
CA GLU A 175 -9.64 -23.69 -16.97
C GLU A 175 -8.90 -23.19 -15.70
N LEU A 176 -9.60 -23.02 -14.57
CA LEU A 176 -8.97 -22.62 -13.30
C LEU A 176 -7.94 -23.67 -12.86
N SER A 177 -8.27 -24.95 -12.93
CA SER A 177 -7.35 -26.04 -12.57
C SER A 177 -6.11 -26.09 -13.48
N ALA A 178 -6.27 -25.77 -14.76
CA ALA A 178 -5.16 -25.67 -15.70
C ALA A 178 -4.27 -24.45 -15.45
N LEU A 179 -4.87 -23.28 -15.07
CA LEU A 179 -4.14 -22.04 -14.77
C LEU A 179 -3.40 -22.10 -13.43
N VAL A 180 -3.95 -22.81 -12.44
CA VAL A 180 -3.44 -22.89 -11.07
C VAL A 180 -3.32 -24.34 -10.60
N PRO A 181 -2.35 -25.11 -11.14
CA PRO A 181 -2.15 -26.50 -10.74
C PRO A 181 -1.89 -26.62 -9.23
N GLY A 182 -2.51 -27.59 -8.59
CA GLY A 182 -2.41 -27.85 -7.15
C GLY A 182 -3.33 -27.00 -6.28
N LEU A 183 -4.14 -26.11 -6.87
CA LEU A 183 -5.22 -25.45 -6.14
C LEU A 183 -6.26 -26.47 -5.67
N SER A 184 -6.77 -26.33 -4.47
CA SER A 184 -7.82 -27.19 -3.91
C SER A 184 -9.05 -27.22 -4.81
N GLU A 185 -9.61 -28.40 -5.02
CA GLU A 185 -10.81 -28.63 -5.85
C GLU A 185 -12.08 -27.93 -5.33
N GLU A 186 -12.06 -27.42 -4.11
CA GLU A 186 -13.16 -26.62 -3.57
C GLU A 186 -13.34 -25.27 -4.31
N TYR A 187 -12.31 -24.79 -5.03
CA TYR A 187 -12.38 -23.59 -5.86
C TYR A 187 -12.72 -23.96 -7.28
N THR A 188 -13.95 -23.65 -7.69
CA THR A 188 -14.48 -24.06 -8.99
C THR A 188 -14.76 -22.88 -9.93
N PHE A 189 -14.49 -21.66 -9.48
CA PHE A 189 -14.79 -20.46 -10.24
C PHE A 189 -13.75 -19.37 -9.98
N ALA A 190 -13.43 -18.60 -11.01
CA ALA A 190 -12.59 -17.42 -10.85
C ALA A 190 -13.01 -16.29 -11.78
N ILE A 191 -12.59 -15.07 -11.43
CA ILE A 191 -12.64 -13.90 -12.30
C ILE A 191 -11.22 -13.48 -12.63
N LYS A 192 -10.92 -13.40 -13.92
CA LYS A 192 -9.65 -12.89 -14.44
C LYS A 192 -9.78 -11.42 -14.81
N ILE A 193 -8.82 -10.60 -14.35
CA ILE A 193 -8.66 -9.20 -14.72
C ILE A 193 -7.31 -9.04 -15.40
N ASN A 194 -7.31 -8.61 -16.65
CA ASN A 194 -6.10 -8.30 -17.41
C ASN A 194 -5.52 -6.92 -17.04
N ASN A 195 -4.35 -6.60 -17.59
CA ASN A 195 -3.67 -5.30 -17.43
C ASN A 195 -3.37 -4.95 -15.97
N GLN A 196 -2.90 -5.94 -15.23
CA GLN A 196 -2.38 -5.80 -13.87
C GLN A 196 -0.89 -6.14 -13.87
N GLY A 197 -0.27 -6.10 -12.70
CA GLY A 197 1.12 -6.50 -12.55
C GLY A 197 1.48 -6.76 -11.10
N TYR A 198 2.67 -7.25 -10.88
CA TYR A 198 3.21 -7.41 -9.54
C TYR A 198 4.72 -7.22 -9.51
N ILE A 199 5.24 -6.95 -8.32
CA ILE A 199 6.68 -6.89 -8.08
C ILE A 199 7.16 -8.27 -7.62
N SER A 200 7.98 -8.94 -8.43
CA SER A 200 8.47 -10.29 -8.13
C SER A 200 9.36 -10.33 -6.88
N ASN A 201 10.11 -9.27 -6.58
CA ASN A 201 10.90 -9.12 -5.35
C ASN A 201 10.86 -7.67 -4.84
N SER A 202 9.98 -7.40 -3.87
CA SER A 202 9.76 -6.03 -3.36
C SER A 202 10.99 -5.42 -2.69
N LYS A 203 11.81 -6.23 -1.98
CA LYS A 203 13.02 -5.74 -1.33
C LYS A 203 14.05 -5.26 -2.36
N LYS A 204 14.32 -6.11 -3.35
CA LYS A 204 15.26 -5.76 -4.43
C LYS A 204 14.73 -4.62 -5.28
N TYR A 205 13.43 -4.59 -5.56
CA TYR A 205 12.80 -3.48 -6.29
C TYR A 205 13.03 -2.13 -5.60
N LEU A 206 12.74 -2.04 -4.29
CA LEU A 206 12.94 -0.80 -3.53
C LEU A 206 14.42 -0.42 -3.45
N ASN A 207 15.30 -1.39 -3.21
CA ASN A 207 16.74 -1.14 -3.16
C ASN A 207 17.28 -0.64 -4.51
N ASP A 208 16.83 -1.22 -5.63
CA ASP A 208 17.28 -0.79 -6.96
C ASP A 208 16.74 0.61 -7.33
N LEU A 209 15.55 1.00 -6.84
CA LEU A 209 15.06 2.38 -6.93
C LEU A 209 15.92 3.34 -6.10
N ILE A 210 16.29 2.95 -4.87
CA ILE A 210 17.17 3.71 -3.98
C ILE A 210 18.55 3.91 -4.63
N GLU A 211 19.14 2.86 -5.17
CA GLU A 211 20.42 2.95 -5.85
C GLU A 211 20.34 3.82 -7.12
N GLY A 212 19.24 3.73 -7.87
CA GLY A 212 18.97 4.63 -8.99
C GLY A 212 18.89 6.10 -8.56
N PHE A 213 18.22 6.38 -7.44
CA PHE A 213 18.16 7.72 -6.85
C PHE A 213 19.55 8.24 -6.43
N LYS A 214 20.39 7.40 -5.80
CA LYS A 214 21.76 7.77 -5.43
C LYS A 214 22.63 8.04 -6.66
N LYS A 215 22.53 7.23 -7.72
CA LYS A 215 23.24 7.45 -9.00
C LYS A 215 22.89 8.79 -9.64
N LEU A 216 21.68 9.31 -9.44
CA LEU A 216 21.26 10.64 -9.88
C LEU A 216 21.74 11.78 -8.96
N GLY A 217 22.54 11.49 -7.93
CA GLY A 217 23.07 12.48 -6.97
C GLY A 217 22.19 12.71 -5.76
N GLY A 218 21.16 11.91 -5.54
CA GLY A 218 20.30 11.96 -4.35
C GLY A 218 21.04 11.49 -3.10
N LYS A 219 20.69 12.10 -1.95
CA LYS A 219 21.29 11.76 -0.66
C LYS A 219 20.29 11.04 0.25
N ILE A 220 20.77 10.07 1.01
CA ILE A 220 20.01 9.41 2.06
C ILE A 220 20.76 9.59 3.38
N ILE A 221 20.08 10.09 4.38
CA ILE A 221 20.59 10.28 5.74
C ILE A 221 19.82 9.33 6.66
N GLU A 222 20.59 8.54 7.44
CA GLU A 222 20.02 7.66 8.44
C GLU A 222 19.82 8.46 9.74
N ASP A 223 18.60 8.93 9.93
CA ASP A 223 18.19 9.63 11.15
C ASP A 223 16.68 9.48 11.39
N GLU A 224 16.27 9.59 12.64
CA GLU A 224 14.86 9.65 13.04
C GLU A 224 14.45 11.11 13.26
N VAL A 225 13.59 11.63 12.37
CA VAL A 225 13.04 12.97 12.51
C VAL A 225 12.08 13.02 13.70
N VAL A 226 12.36 13.89 14.64
CA VAL A 226 11.55 14.08 15.85
C VAL A 226 10.69 15.31 15.79
N ASP A 227 11.10 16.34 15.05
CA ASP A 227 10.35 17.57 14.86
C ASP A 227 10.65 18.25 13.52
N ILE A 228 9.72 19.08 13.06
CA ILE A 228 9.86 19.93 11.86
C ILE A 228 9.37 21.31 12.27
N SER A 229 10.10 22.36 11.97
CA SER A 229 9.65 23.73 12.10
C SER A 229 9.94 24.49 10.81
N SER A 230 9.30 25.64 10.65
CA SER A 230 9.47 26.49 9.49
C SER A 230 9.70 27.91 9.95
N ASP A 231 10.67 28.58 9.38
CA ASP A 231 10.79 30.03 9.42
C ASP A 231 10.31 30.63 8.08
N GLN A 232 10.48 31.95 7.92
CA GLN A 232 10.04 32.64 6.69
C GLN A 232 10.72 32.09 5.41
N LYS A 233 11.91 31.54 5.49
CA LYS A 233 12.73 31.15 4.34
C LYS A 233 12.97 29.66 4.23
N THR A 234 13.04 28.94 5.34
CA THR A 234 13.65 27.61 5.42
C THR A 234 12.81 26.68 6.27
N ILE A 235 12.79 25.41 5.91
CA ILE A 235 12.31 24.32 6.75
C ILE A 235 13.48 23.82 7.60
N ILE A 236 13.26 23.72 8.88
CA ILE A 236 14.20 23.19 9.88
C ILE A 236 13.70 21.81 10.29
N ILE A 237 14.52 20.79 10.08
CA ILE A 237 14.21 19.39 10.35
C ILE A 237 15.11 18.92 11.48
N LYS A 238 14.53 18.63 12.63
CA LYS A 238 15.25 18.15 13.81
C LYS A 238 15.24 16.63 13.81
N GLY A 239 16.39 16.03 13.54
CA GLY A 239 16.64 14.62 13.75
C GLY A 239 17.06 14.30 15.18
N LYS A 240 17.25 13.03 15.49
CA LYS A 240 17.87 12.59 16.76
C LYS A 240 19.38 12.84 16.77
N LYS A 241 20.02 12.77 15.58
CA LYS A 241 21.46 12.87 15.42
C LYS A 241 21.89 14.29 15.05
N GLU A 242 21.16 14.93 14.11
CA GLU A 242 21.53 16.24 13.58
C GLU A 242 20.31 17.09 13.20
N GLU A 243 20.55 18.38 12.99
CA GLU A 243 19.57 19.31 12.44
C GLU A 243 19.89 19.59 10.96
N MET A 244 18.85 19.64 10.13
CA MET A 244 18.96 19.81 8.69
C MET A 244 18.06 20.92 8.20
N PHE A 245 18.43 21.51 7.06
CA PHE A 245 17.72 22.64 6.45
C PHE A 245 17.36 22.31 5.00
N SER A 246 16.15 22.76 4.57
CA SER A 246 15.70 22.61 3.18
C SER A 246 14.71 23.71 2.80
N ASP A 247 14.49 23.90 1.50
CA ASP A 247 13.50 24.87 0.99
C ASP A 247 12.07 24.35 1.13
N SER A 248 11.89 23.04 1.11
CA SER A 248 10.59 22.38 1.28
C SER A 248 10.78 20.98 1.87
N VAL A 249 9.72 20.45 2.49
CA VAL A 249 9.71 19.09 3.05
C VAL A 249 8.50 18.29 2.60
N VAL A 250 8.71 17.00 2.31
CA VAL A 250 7.66 16.02 2.08
C VAL A 250 7.59 15.06 3.26
N ILE A 251 6.45 14.98 3.93
CA ILE A 251 6.20 14.02 5.00
C ILE A 251 5.63 12.74 4.36
N ALA A 252 6.46 11.68 4.33
CA ALA A 252 6.18 10.39 3.68
C ALA A 252 6.51 9.19 4.58
N ALA A 253 6.47 9.38 5.91
CA ALA A 253 6.87 8.40 6.93
C ALA A 253 5.78 7.36 7.27
N GLY A 254 4.83 7.10 6.35
CA GLY A 254 3.78 6.10 6.54
C GLY A 254 2.94 6.38 7.79
N VAL A 255 2.77 5.38 8.65
CA VAL A 255 2.00 5.49 9.89
C VAL A 255 2.62 6.47 10.90
N PHE A 256 3.91 6.75 10.80
CA PHE A 256 4.62 7.69 11.68
C PHE A 256 4.44 9.16 11.25
N SER A 257 3.81 9.42 10.11
CA SER A 257 3.59 10.78 9.60
C SER A 257 2.67 11.62 10.48
N ASP A 258 1.70 11.01 11.17
CA ASP A 258 0.65 11.70 11.94
C ASP A 258 1.25 12.68 12.97
N LYS A 259 2.26 12.24 13.72
CA LYS A 259 2.91 13.07 14.74
C LYS A 259 3.59 14.32 14.15
N LEU A 260 4.20 14.19 12.98
CA LEU A 260 4.94 15.27 12.32
C LEU A 260 4.02 16.24 11.57
N SER A 261 2.87 15.77 11.11
CA SER A 261 1.98 16.49 10.17
C SER A 261 0.91 17.33 10.86
N LYS A 262 0.49 17.01 12.09
CA LYS A 262 -0.61 17.69 12.79
C LYS A 262 -0.44 19.20 12.91
N LYS A 263 0.75 19.67 13.24
CA LYS A 263 1.03 21.11 13.36
C LYS A 263 0.94 21.86 12.03
N PHE A 264 1.03 21.14 10.91
CA PHE A 264 0.89 21.67 9.55
C PHE A 264 -0.53 21.50 8.98
N GLY A 265 -1.53 21.29 9.84
CA GLY A 265 -2.94 21.25 9.46
C GLY A 265 -3.46 19.88 8.99
N ALA A 266 -2.69 18.81 9.14
CA ALA A 266 -3.18 17.47 8.85
C ALA A 266 -4.06 16.97 10.00
N ASN A 267 -5.37 17.03 9.82
CA ASN A 267 -6.36 16.64 10.83
C ASN A 267 -7.02 15.29 10.53
N VAL A 268 -6.60 14.60 9.48
CA VAL A 268 -7.15 13.29 9.12
C VAL A 268 -6.76 12.26 10.17
N PRO A 269 -7.73 11.62 10.86
CA PRO A 269 -7.41 10.61 11.85
C PRO A 269 -6.75 9.39 11.22
N LEU A 270 -5.52 9.12 11.60
CA LEU A 270 -4.73 7.99 11.13
C LEU A 270 -4.66 6.90 12.20
N GLN A 271 -4.88 5.66 11.78
CA GLN A 271 -4.71 4.49 12.64
C GLN A 271 -3.77 3.47 12.00
N SER A 272 -3.01 2.79 12.83
CA SER A 272 -2.23 1.64 12.39
C SER A 272 -3.15 0.45 12.12
N GLU A 273 -3.08 -0.08 10.91
CA GLU A 273 -3.62 -1.39 10.55
C GLU A 273 -2.45 -2.33 10.27
N ARG A 274 -2.14 -3.22 11.22
CA ARG A 274 -1.07 -4.19 11.03
C ARG A 274 -1.51 -5.28 10.06
N GLY A 275 -0.72 -5.48 9.02
CA GLY A 275 -0.85 -6.57 8.07
C GLY A 275 0.22 -7.62 8.24
N TYR A 276 -0.03 -8.79 7.72
CA TYR A 276 0.85 -9.96 7.84
C TYR A 276 1.13 -10.57 6.49
N HIS A 277 2.32 -11.14 6.32
CA HIS A 277 2.56 -12.11 5.27
C HIS A 277 3.37 -13.31 5.75
N LEU A 278 3.12 -14.42 5.07
CA LEU A 278 3.89 -15.63 5.11
C LEU A 278 4.49 -15.87 3.73
N GLU A 279 5.79 -15.99 3.62
CA GLU A 279 6.49 -16.38 2.39
C GLU A 279 7.04 -17.79 2.54
N LEU A 280 6.56 -18.71 1.70
CA LEU A 280 7.07 -20.08 1.62
C LEU A 280 8.01 -20.15 0.43
N ARG A 281 9.23 -20.65 0.65
CA ARG A 281 10.27 -20.73 -0.36
C ARG A 281 10.60 -22.17 -0.71
N GLU A 282 11.07 -22.36 -1.95
CA GLU A 282 11.39 -23.66 -2.51
C GLU A 282 10.21 -24.63 -2.36
N THR A 283 9.05 -24.16 -2.86
CA THR A 283 7.80 -24.91 -2.81
C THR A 283 7.68 -25.86 -4.00
N ASN A 284 6.99 -27.00 -3.80
CA ASN A 284 6.58 -27.89 -4.89
C ASN A 284 5.47 -27.31 -5.76
N ILE A 285 4.81 -26.22 -5.34
CA ILE A 285 3.78 -25.52 -6.12
C ILE A 285 4.41 -24.35 -6.84
N LYS A 286 4.25 -24.28 -8.15
CA LYS A 286 4.64 -23.16 -8.98
C LYS A 286 3.41 -22.34 -9.36
N LEU A 287 3.34 -21.12 -8.85
CA LEU A 287 2.26 -20.20 -9.14
C LEU A 287 2.67 -19.27 -10.30
N ASN A 288 1.81 -19.16 -11.33
CA ASN A 288 2.08 -18.31 -12.49
C ASN A 288 1.39 -16.95 -12.40
N TYR A 289 0.32 -16.84 -11.61
CA TYR A 289 -0.53 -15.65 -11.51
C TYR A 289 -0.75 -15.26 -10.06
N PRO A 290 -0.83 -13.96 -9.73
CA PRO A 290 -1.36 -13.51 -8.47
C PRO A 290 -2.83 -13.92 -8.28
N LEU A 291 -3.15 -14.44 -7.09
CA LEU A 291 -4.50 -14.91 -6.75
C LEU A 291 -5.06 -14.09 -5.60
N MET A 292 -6.31 -13.65 -5.72
CA MET A 292 -7.10 -13.13 -4.62
C MET A 292 -8.11 -14.17 -4.16
N ASN A 293 -7.95 -14.68 -2.96
CA ASN A 293 -9.01 -15.45 -2.33
C ASN A 293 -9.96 -14.50 -1.61
N SER A 294 -11.11 -14.25 -2.22
CA SER A 294 -12.09 -13.28 -1.72
C SER A 294 -12.68 -13.67 -0.36
N SER A 295 -12.88 -14.96 -0.10
CA SER A 295 -13.46 -15.45 1.15
C SER A 295 -12.49 -15.34 2.33
N LEU A 296 -11.22 -15.63 2.12
CA LEU A 296 -10.16 -15.56 3.12
C LEU A 296 -9.54 -14.16 3.23
N LYS A 297 -9.87 -13.24 2.30
CA LYS A 297 -9.24 -11.90 2.19
C LYS A 297 -7.71 -12.00 2.06
N LEU A 298 -7.26 -12.95 1.25
CA LEU A 298 -5.86 -13.34 1.12
C LEU A 298 -5.36 -13.09 -0.29
N ALA A 299 -4.33 -12.27 -0.41
CA ALA A 299 -3.59 -12.04 -1.64
C ALA A 299 -2.40 -12.99 -1.71
N ILE A 300 -2.31 -13.77 -2.78
CA ILE A 300 -1.24 -14.75 -3.00
C ILE A 300 -0.42 -14.31 -4.21
N THR A 301 0.89 -14.23 -4.04
CA THR A 301 1.78 -13.67 -5.07
C THR A 301 2.89 -14.66 -5.40
N PRO A 302 3.12 -14.94 -6.70
CA PRO A 302 4.29 -15.68 -7.14
C PRO A 302 5.58 -14.97 -6.71
N ARG A 303 6.57 -15.76 -6.29
CA ARG A 303 7.93 -15.31 -6.01
C ARG A 303 8.91 -16.09 -6.87
N PRO A 304 10.12 -15.58 -7.14
CA PRO A 304 11.09 -16.31 -7.96
C PRO A 304 11.32 -17.75 -7.47
N ASN A 305 11.33 -17.98 -6.15
CA ASN A 305 11.57 -19.28 -5.55
C ASN A 305 10.47 -19.66 -4.53
N GLY A 306 9.20 -19.31 -4.80
CA GLY A 306 8.15 -19.64 -3.84
C GLY A 306 6.87 -18.86 -3.99
N ILE A 307 6.14 -18.71 -2.89
CA ILE A 307 4.82 -18.09 -2.86
C ILE A 307 4.72 -17.21 -1.61
N ARG A 308 4.19 -15.99 -1.76
CA ARG A 308 3.81 -15.12 -0.64
C ARG A 308 2.30 -15.13 -0.44
N PHE A 309 1.88 -15.38 0.78
CA PHE A 309 0.49 -15.25 1.26
C PHE A 309 0.41 -14.01 2.13
N ALA A 310 -0.31 -12.99 1.69
CA ALA A 310 -0.43 -11.70 2.37
C ALA A 310 -1.88 -11.35 2.62
N GLY A 311 -2.17 -10.85 3.82
CA GLY A 311 -3.54 -10.48 4.19
C GLY A 311 -3.61 -10.13 5.66
N LEU A 312 -4.77 -10.43 6.24
CA LEU A 312 -5.11 -10.25 7.65
C LEU A 312 -4.99 -8.78 8.11
N VAL A 313 -5.74 -8.47 9.14
CA VAL A 313 -5.80 -7.14 9.73
C VAL A 313 -5.74 -7.29 11.24
N GLU A 314 -4.84 -6.56 11.87
CA GLU A 314 -4.82 -6.36 13.31
C GLU A 314 -4.88 -4.88 13.63
N PHE A 315 -5.85 -4.49 14.44
CA PHE A 315 -5.89 -3.18 15.07
C PHE A 315 -5.32 -3.26 16.48
N GLY A 316 -4.26 -2.50 16.72
CA GLY A 316 -3.54 -2.50 17.98
C GLY A 316 -2.51 -1.38 18.07
N SER A 317 -1.66 -1.44 19.09
CA SER A 317 -0.56 -0.50 19.25
C SER A 317 0.52 -0.68 18.18
N LEU A 318 1.14 0.44 17.77
CA LEU A 318 2.33 0.42 16.90
C LEU A 318 3.50 -0.38 17.50
N TYR A 319 3.54 -0.48 18.82
CA TYR A 319 4.67 -1.02 19.58
C TYR A 319 4.38 -2.41 20.18
N SER A 320 3.18 -2.97 19.95
CA SER A 320 2.88 -4.33 20.38
C SER A 320 3.58 -5.38 19.53
N GLU A 321 3.90 -6.52 20.11
CA GLU A 321 4.41 -7.67 19.36
C GLU A 321 3.39 -8.17 18.35
N PRO A 322 3.82 -8.73 17.20
CA PRO A 322 2.94 -9.35 16.23
C PRO A 322 2.16 -10.53 16.84
N ASN A 323 0.91 -10.67 16.44
CA ASN A 323 0.08 -11.80 16.87
C ASN A 323 0.52 -13.10 16.18
N LYS A 324 1.07 -14.04 16.94
CA LYS A 324 1.53 -15.35 16.41
C LYS A 324 0.42 -16.14 15.73
N ASN A 325 -0.82 -16.07 16.26
CA ASN A 325 -1.97 -16.76 15.66
C ASN A 325 -2.27 -16.29 14.21
N ALA A 326 -1.84 -15.08 13.84
CA ALA A 326 -1.98 -14.59 12.47
C ALA A 326 -1.11 -15.38 11.49
N PHE A 327 0.12 -15.71 11.88
CA PHE A 327 1.01 -16.54 11.04
C PHE A 327 0.50 -17.98 10.95
N ASP A 328 0.00 -18.54 12.05
CA ASP A 328 -0.61 -19.86 12.05
C ASP A 328 -1.84 -19.92 11.15
N LEU A 329 -2.66 -18.85 11.14
CA LEU A 329 -3.80 -18.76 10.23
C LEU A 329 -3.36 -18.68 8.77
N LEU A 330 -2.34 -17.87 8.44
CA LEU A 330 -1.78 -17.82 7.10
C LEU A 330 -1.28 -19.20 6.64
N MET A 331 -0.62 -19.94 7.52
CA MET A 331 -0.14 -21.29 7.22
C MET A 331 -1.30 -22.27 7.00
N ARG A 332 -2.35 -22.24 7.86
CA ARG A 332 -3.55 -23.06 7.65
C ARG A 332 -4.21 -22.77 6.32
N ASN A 333 -4.36 -21.48 6.00
CA ASN A 333 -4.95 -21.04 4.73
C ASN A 333 -4.11 -21.49 3.53
N ALA A 334 -2.78 -21.38 3.60
CA ALA A 334 -1.89 -21.89 2.54
C ALA A 334 -2.08 -23.38 2.30
N LYS A 335 -2.12 -24.19 3.38
CA LYS A 335 -2.33 -25.63 3.30
C LYS A 335 -3.73 -26.03 2.85
N SER A 336 -4.78 -25.25 3.20
CA SER A 336 -6.12 -25.53 2.74
C SER A 336 -6.31 -25.20 1.26
N MET A 337 -5.65 -24.15 0.76
CA MET A 337 -5.70 -23.77 -0.64
C MET A 337 -4.85 -24.68 -1.53
N PHE A 338 -3.74 -25.14 -1.04
CA PHE A 338 -2.79 -25.99 -1.76
C PHE A 338 -2.49 -27.24 -0.95
N SER A 339 -3.38 -28.24 -1.02
CA SER A 339 -3.19 -29.51 -0.30
C SER A 339 -1.90 -30.18 -0.78
N GLY A 340 -1.03 -30.56 0.18
CA GLY A 340 0.27 -31.13 -0.13
C GLY A 340 1.37 -30.11 -0.49
N ILE A 341 1.16 -28.81 -0.23
CA ILE A 341 2.25 -27.83 -0.37
C ILE A 341 3.40 -28.18 0.55
N THR A 342 4.59 -28.31 -0.02
CA THR A 342 5.86 -28.48 0.70
C THR A 342 6.72 -27.24 0.47
N TYR A 343 7.62 -26.96 1.41
CA TYR A 343 8.55 -25.85 1.35
C TYR A 343 9.80 -26.16 2.18
N GLN A 344 10.92 -25.53 1.88
CA GLN A 344 12.15 -25.70 2.68
C GLN A 344 12.32 -24.58 3.71
N GLU A 345 11.95 -23.34 3.36
CA GLU A 345 12.05 -22.18 4.23
C GLU A 345 10.72 -21.43 4.34
N LYS A 346 10.39 -20.95 5.53
CA LYS A 346 9.30 -19.98 5.74
C LYS A 346 9.86 -18.66 6.27
N LYS A 347 9.35 -17.55 5.75
CA LYS A 347 9.61 -16.21 6.27
C LYS A 347 8.30 -15.56 6.69
N GLU A 348 8.26 -15.09 7.92
CA GLU A 348 7.14 -14.37 8.53
C GLU A 348 7.47 -12.87 8.58
N TRP A 349 6.49 -12.04 8.29
CA TRP A 349 6.63 -10.60 8.36
C TRP A 349 5.31 -9.94 8.77
N SER A 350 5.40 -8.87 9.56
CA SER A 350 4.29 -7.99 9.85
C SER A 350 4.70 -6.53 9.71
N GLY A 351 3.74 -5.66 9.40
CA GLY A 351 4.01 -4.22 9.31
C GLY A 351 2.74 -3.39 9.28
N HIS A 352 2.89 -2.10 9.48
CA HIS A 352 1.82 -1.16 9.76
C HIS A 352 1.38 -0.40 8.50
N ARG A 353 0.11 -0.57 8.10
CA ARG A 353 -0.51 0.23 7.07
C ARG A 353 -1.05 1.52 7.69
N PRO A 354 -0.80 2.68 7.09
CA PRO A 354 -1.36 3.96 7.55
C PRO A 354 -2.82 4.07 7.10
N ALA A 355 -3.76 3.67 7.95
CA ALA A 355 -5.19 3.66 7.61
C ALA A 355 -5.85 4.99 7.97
N THR A 356 -6.46 5.65 7.00
CA THR A 356 -7.32 6.83 7.17
C THR A 356 -8.78 6.39 7.32
N ILE A 357 -9.60 7.21 7.96
CA ILE A 357 -11.01 6.85 8.20
C ILE A 357 -11.87 6.80 6.93
N ASP A 358 -11.46 7.51 5.89
CA ASP A 358 -12.15 7.58 4.59
C ASP A 358 -11.45 6.78 3.49
N SER A 359 -10.42 6.02 3.82
CA SER A 359 -9.62 5.21 2.89
C SER A 359 -8.90 6.01 1.79
N LEU A 360 -8.95 7.36 1.81
CA LEU A 360 -8.21 8.20 0.88
C LEU A 360 -6.88 8.66 1.50
N PRO A 361 -5.78 8.72 0.73
CA PRO A 361 -4.50 9.19 1.24
C PRO A 361 -4.48 10.71 1.46
N LEU A 362 -3.41 11.19 2.10
CA LEU A 362 -3.07 12.61 2.16
C LEU A 362 -2.00 12.89 1.12
N ILE A 363 -2.35 13.71 0.12
CA ILE A 363 -1.46 14.08 -0.98
C ILE A 363 -1.58 15.58 -1.23
N GLY A 364 -0.45 16.27 -1.30
CA GLY A 364 -0.42 17.68 -1.66
C GLY A 364 0.13 18.59 -0.59
N LYS A 365 -0.12 19.88 -0.74
CA LYS A 365 0.44 20.95 0.10
C LYS A 365 -0.35 21.13 1.40
N SER A 366 0.36 21.47 2.46
CA SER A 366 -0.22 21.89 3.74
C SER A 366 -1.07 23.17 3.56
N SER A 367 -2.18 23.26 4.32
CA SER A 367 -2.97 24.48 4.43
C SER A 367 -2.36 25.55 5.33
N LYS A 368 -1.36 25.20 6.14
CA LYS A 368 -0.72 26.12 7.12
C LYS A 368 0.67 26.56 6.70
N ASP A 369 1.36 25.82 5.83
CA ASP A 369 2.71 26.16 5.38
C ASP A 369 2.92 25.65 3.94
N GLU A 370 3.15 26.56 3.01
CA GLU A 370 3.30 26.24 1.59
C GLU A 370 4.57 25.46 1.24
N LYS A 371 5.52 25.34 2.17
CA LYS A 371 6.77 24.56 2.01
C LYS A 371 6.63 23.11 2.49
N VAL A 372 5.50 22.76 3.12
CA VAL A 372 5.25 21.42 3.67
C VAL A 372 4.26 20.67 2.81
N PHE A 373 4.62 19.45 2.43
CA PHE A 373 3.83 18.57 1.57
C PHE A 373 3.63 17.20 2.23
N PHE A 374 2.58 16.50 1.82
CA PHE A 374 2.20 15.20 2.37
C PHE A 374 2.12 14.13 1.30
N ALA A 375 2.58 12.92 1.64
CA ALA A 375 2.50 11.72 0.82
C ALA A 375 2.36 10.49 1.72
N TYR A 376 1.22 10.31 2.39
CA TYR A 376 1.00 9.16 3.29
C TYR A 376 -0.50 8.83 3.44
N GLY A 377 -0.83 7.80 4.23
CA GLY A 377 -2.21 7.42 4.49
C GLY A 377 -2.82 6.50 3.43
N HIS A 378 -2.01 5.84 2.62
CA HIS A 378 -2.43 5.02 1.47
C HIS A 378 -2.99 3.64 1.84
N HIS A 379 -3.20 3.35 3.10
CA HIS A 379 -3.80 2.09 3.53
C HIS A 379 -3.10 0.87 2.88
N HIS A 380 -3.86 -0.05 2.28
CA HIS A 380 -3.33 -1.24 1.59
C HIS A 380 -2.88 -1.00 0.14
N ILE A 381 -3.13 0.20 -0.43
CA ILE A 381 -2.85 0.51 -1.84
C ILE A 381 -1.51 1.24 -2.05
N GLY A 382 -0.71 1.41 -1.00
CA GLY A 382 0.48 2.24 -1.04
C GLY A 382 1.47 1.87 -2.14
N LEU A 383 1.80 0.58 -2.30
CA LEU A 383 2.70 0.17 -3.38
C LEU A 383 2.12 0.57 -4.74
N THR A 384 0.88 0.20 -5.00
CA THR A 384 0.20 0.45 -6.28
C THR A 384 0.15 1.94 -6.63
N ALA A 385 -0.18 2.81 -5.66
CA ALA A 385 -0.31 4.26 -5.84
C ALA A 385 1.01 5.03 -5.76
N GLY A 386 2.10 4.39 -5.36
CA GLY A 386 3.37 5.05 -5.07
C GLY A 386 3.89 5.95 -6.18
N PRO A 387 4.06 5.45 -7.42
CA PRO A 387 4.54 6.27 -8.54
C PRO A 387 3.65 7.47 -8.82
N LYS A 388 2.33 7.28 -8.89
CA LYS A 388 1.38 8.36 -9.15
C LYS A 388 1.38 9.41 -8.04
N THR A 389 1.46 9.00 -6.79
CA THR A 389 1.61 9.91 -5.65
C THR A 389 2.88 10.73 -5.75
N GLY A 390 4.02 10.08 -6.06
CA GLY A 390 5.31 10.78 -6.23
C GLY A 390 5.26 11.81 -7.35
N GLU A 391 4.65 11.48 -8.49
CA GLU A 391 4.41 12.41 -9.59
C GLU A 391 3.59 13.62 -9.15
N LEU A 392 2.44 13.39 -8.49
CA LEU A 392 1.55 14.44 -8.00
C LEU A 392 2.23 15.38 -7.02
N VAL A 393 2.95 14.83 -6.03
CA VAL A 393 3.70 15.63 -5.05
C VAL A 393 4.77 16.46 -5.74
N SER A 394 5.51 15.89 -6.72
CA SER A 394 6.53 16.63 -7.46
C SER A 394 5.93 17.81 -8.24
N LYS A 395 4.76 17.63 -8.86
CA LYS A 395 4.02 18.68 -9.55
C LYS A 395 3.56 19.76 -8.58
N CYS A 396 3.02 19.40 -7.40
CA CYS A 396 2.63 20.37 -6.37
C CYS A 396 3.82 21.24 -5.92
N ILE A 397 4.99 20.63 -5.69
CA ILE A 397 6.19 21.33 -5.23
C ILE A 397 6.73 22.31 -6.30
N LEU A 398 6.59 21.95 -7.56
CA LEU A 398 7.09 22.73 -8.70
C LEU A 398 6.01 23.63 -9.34
N SER A 399 4.82 23.67 -8.73
CA SER A 399 3.68 24.49 -9.17
C SER A 399 3.19 24.17 -10.58
N ASP A 400 3.28 22.90 -10.99
CA ASP A 400 2.73 22.46 -12.27
C ASP A 400 1.23 22.11 -12.13
N ASN A 401 0.49 22.32 -13.20
CA ASN A 401 -0.89 21.88 -13.28
C ASN A 401 -1.00 20.36 -13.43
N ASP A 402 -2.00 19.77 -12.78
CA ASP A 402 -2.39 18.38 -12.95
C ASP A 402 -3.86 18.26 -13.31
N GLN A 403 -4.24 17.14 -13.95
CA GLN A 403 -5.62 16.81 -14.27
C GLN A 403 -6.38 16.21 -13.07
N ILE A 404 -5.65 15.73 -12.03
CA ILE A 404 -6.25 15.14 -10.84
C ILE A 404 -6.56 16.26 -9.83
N ASP A 405 -7.84 16.37 -9.46
CA ASP A 405 -8.25 17.28 -8.39
C ASP A 405 -7.76 16.78 -7.04
N LEU A 406 -6.77 17.45 -6.46
CA LEU A 406 -6.20 17.12 -5.18
C LEU A 406 -7.07 17.52 -3.98
N ASN A 407 -8.19 18.21 -4.18
CA ASN A 407 -9.06 18.62 -3.08
C ASN A 407 -9.57 17.44 -2.25
N HIS A 408 -9.75 16.27 -2.87
CA HIS A 408 -10.21 15.06 -2.21
C HIS A 408 -9.15 14.38 -1.33
N TYR A 409 -7.87 14.75 -1.50
CA TYR A 409 -6.74 14.19 -0.75
C TYR A 409 -6.10 15.20 0.21
N LYS A 410 -6.72 16.39 0.35
CA LYS A 410 -6.22 17.43 1.25
C LYS A 410 -6.12 16.93 2.70
N PRO A 411 -5.10 17.41 3.45
CA PRO A 411 -4.88 17.02 4.83
C PRO A 411 -5.95 17.57 5.80
N ASP A 412 -6.64 18.61 5.42
CA ASP A 412 -7.64 19.35 6.21
C ASP A 412 -9.09 19.09 5.76
N ARG A 413 -9.35 18.00 5.06
CA ARG A 413 -10.69 17.61 4.58
C ARG A 413 -11.64 17.10 5.67
N PHE A 414 -11.22 17.12 6.96
CA PHE A 414 -12.01 16.77 8.15
C PHE A 414 -12.07 17.91 9.14
#